data_5eb190099aef09c69dfe65bdbdddead1
#
_entry.id   5eb190099aef09c69dfe65bdbdddead1
#
_cell.length_a   1.000
_cell.length_b   1.000
_cell.length_c   1.000
_cell.angle_alpha   90.00
_cell.angle_beta   90.00
_cell.angle_gamma   90.00
#
_symmetry.space_group_name_H-M   'P 1'
#
loop_
_entity.id
_entity.type
_entity.pdbx_description
1 polymer ?
#
loop_
_entity_poly.entity_id
_entity_poly.type
_entity_poly.pdbx_seq_one_letter_code
_entity_poly.pdbx_strand_id
1 'polypeptide(L)'
;MTFDMSTMNDNLVRLLDAWPCCTLATVRIPDLPEREQSFFADFIPAARTAITLGHHVTTEEEWTWYATGTGGERCAADDHARGLCEMIRAKLIQSGHETEIVNYPGRSGLQFRYVAQAAGLGAIGMNAFLFHPTWGPWIHLRVVATTAKLDIHPKMSGDQLCNQCTLCVTECPAGAISDGAFSGLQCRSYRKARGEYDPYGPRGELRYCKRCIWVCPRGQRPQERDREGETVKQSHAADALTRR
;
A
#
# COMPACT_ATOMS: atom_id res chain seq x y z
N MET A 1 -32.49 8.77 13.93
CA MET A 1 -31.47 9.82 13.70
C MET A 1 -30.77 9.50 12.42
N THR A 2 -31.05 10.23 11.35
CA THR A 2 -30.31 10.11 10.08
C THR A 2 -28.94 10.75 10.31
N PHE A 3 -27.91 9.92 10.49
CA PHE A 3 -26.53 10.41 10.48
C PHE A 3 -26.27 11.05 9.12
N ASP A 4 -25.90 12.34 9.15
CA ASP A 4 -25.52 13.06 7.95
C ASP A 4 -24.21 12.46 7.39
N MET A 5 -24.22 12.04 6.13
CA MET A 5 -23.07 11.44 5.43
C MET A 5 -21.85 12.39 5.40
N SER A 6 -22.07 13.70 5.31
CA SER A 6 -21.01 14.70 5.38
C SER A 6 -20.26 14.61 6.72
N THR A 7 -21.01 14.56 7.82
CA THR A 7 -20.46 14.45 9.18
C THR A 7 -19.66 13.15 9.36
N MET A 8 -20.07 12.04 8.71
CA MET A 8 -19.33 10.77 8.80
C MET A 8 -18.01 10.83 8.04
N ASN A 9 -18.02 11.37 6.82
CA ASN A 9 -16.80 11.58 6.04
C ASN A 9 -15.79 12.45 6.82
N ASP A 10 -16.25 13.58 7.36
CA ASP A 10 -15.41 14.49 8.16
C ASP A 10 -14.84 13.80 9.40
N ASN A 11 -15.65 12.98 10.09
CA ASN A 11 -15.20 12.25 11.25
C ASN A 11 -14.14 11.19 10.93
N LEU A 12 -14.20 10.54 9.75
CA LEU A 12 -13.18 9.61 9.33
C LEU A 12 -11.90 10.34 8.90
N VAL A 13 -12.02 11.45 8.20
CA VAL A 13 -10.86 12.28 7.80
C VAL A 13 -10.13 12.83 9.02
N ARG A 14 -10.84 13.28 10.06
CA ARG A 14 -10.24 13.75 11.31
C ARG A 14 -9.43 12.68 12.05
N LEU A 15 -9.68 11.39 11.82
CA LEU A 15 -8.81 10.36 12.39
C LEU A 15 -7.37 10.50 11.90
N LEU A 16 -7.17 11.04 10.69
CA LEU A 16 -5.82 11.25 10.12
C LEU A 16 -4.99 12.28 10.89
N ASP A 17 -5.62 13.17 11.67
CA ASP A 17 -4.89 14.16 12.49
C ASP A 17 -3.96 13.48 13.49
N ALA A 18 -4.35 12.29 13.99
CA ALA A 18 -3.52 11.47 14.88
C ALA A 18 -2.62 10.47 14.11
N TRP A 19 -2.73 10.43 12.78
CA TRP A 19 -2.03 9.47 11.91
C TRP A 19 -1.38 10.18 10.72
N PRO A 20 -0.39 11.07 10.94
CA PRO A 20 0.15 11.97 9.91
C PRO A 20 0.83 11.24 8.74
N CYS A 21 1.27 9.98 8.96
CA CYS A 21 1.85 9.14 7.90
C CYS A 21 0.78 8.34 7.14
N CYS A 22 -0.51 8.61 7.37
CA CYS A 22 -1.60 7.89 6.72
C CYS A 22 -2.44 8.81 5.83
N THR A 23 -3.05 8.20 4.84
CA THR A 23 -4.07 8.81 3.99
C THR A 23 -5.19 7.81 3.75
N LEU A 24 -6.36 8.28 3.41
CA LEU A 24 -7.47 7.43 3.05
C LEU A 24 -8.25 7.99 1.85
N ALA A 25 -8.85 7.09 1.10
CA ALA A 25 -9.75 7.37 0.01
C ALA A 25 -10.85 6.33 -0.05
N THR A 26 -11.95 6.63 -0.69
CA THR A 26 -13.06 5.71 -0.87
C THR A 26 -13.39 5.53 -2.34
N VAL A 27 -13.91 4.34 -2.66
CA VAL A 27 -14.47 4.03 -3.97
C VAL A 27 -15.76 3.23 -3.79
N ARG A 28 -16.76 3.51 -4.59
CA ARG A 28 -17.98 2.68 -4.59
C ARG A 28 -17.66 1.32 -5.19
N ILE A 29 -18.18 0.25 -4.61
CA ILE A 29 -17.91 -1.12 -5.11
C ILE A 29 -18.24 -1.27 -6.59
N PRO A 30 -19.35 -0.73 -7.15
CA PRO A 30 -19.65 -0.83 -8.58
C PRO A 30 -18.67 -0.11 -9.51
N ASP A 31 -17.85 0.80 -8.99
CA ASP A 31 -16.86 1.54 -9.78
C ASP A 31 -15.48 0.85 -9.83
N LEU A 32 -15.34 -0.27 -9.11
CA LEU A 32 -14.14 -1.11 -9.15
C LEU A 32 -14.06 -1.94 -10.44
N PRO A 33 -12.88 -2.43 -10.83
CA PRO A 33 -12.77 -3.47 -11.84
C PRO A 33 -13.59 -4.72 -11.47
N GLU A 34 -14.13 -5.42 -12.46
CA GLU A 34 -15.06 -6.56 -12.27
C GLU A 34 -14.54 -7.63 -11.31
N ARG A 35 -13.25 -7.94 -11.42
CA ARG A 35 -12.60 -8.91 -10.53
C ARG A 35 -12.68 -8.51 -9.06
N GLU A 36 -12.42 -7.24 -8.76
CA GLU A 36 -12.47 -6.69 -7.42
C GLU A 36 -13.90 -6.58 -6.92
N GLN A 37 -14.88 -6.26 -7.79
CA GLN A 37 -16.31 -6.27 -7.45
C GLN A 37 -16.74 -7.66 -6.99
N SER A 38 -16.37 -8.73 -7.74
CA SER A 38 -16.71 -10.11 -7.39
C SER A 38 -16.18 -10.50 -6.02
N PHE A 39 -14.97 -10.07 -5.66
CA PHE A 39 -14.44 -10.31 -4.32
C PHE A 39 -15.33 -9.72 -3.22
N PHE A 40 -15.80 -8.48 -3.38
CA PHE A 40 -16.64 -7.84 -2.37
C PHE A 40 -18.03 -8.47 -2.29
N ALA A 41 -18.57 -8.95 -3.40
CA ALA A 41 -19.85 -9.67 -3.42
C ALA A 41 -19.83 -10.94 -2.56
N ASP A 42 -18.68 -11.63 -2.51
CA ASP A 42 -18.49 -12.81 -1.66
C ASP A 42 -18.12 -12.44 -0.21
N PHE A 43 -17.42 -11.33 -0.01
CA PHE A 43 -16.86 -10.93 1.30
C PHE A 43 -17.90 -10.25 2.21
N ILE A 44 -18.59 -9.22 1.69
CA ILE A 44 -19.73 -8.55 2.31
C ILE A 44 -20.73 -8.23 1.19
N PRO A 45 -21.74 -9.06 0.94
CA PRO A 45 -22.66 -8.87 -0.18
C PRO A 45 -23.40 -7.52 -0.18
N ALA A 46 -23.60 -6.94 1.00
CA ALA A 46 -24.25 -5.63 1.17
C ALA A 46 -23.25 -4.44 1.12
N ALA A 47 -21.96 -4.69 0.95
CA ALA A 47 -20.95 -3.62 0.90
C ALA A 47 -21.26 -2.64 -0.24
N ARG A 48 -21.09 -1.36 0.05
CA ARG A 48 -21.31 -0.26 -0.90
C ARG A 48 -20.05 0.51 -1.21
N THR A 49 -19.14 0.57 -0.23
CA THR A 49 -17.91 1.34 -0.31
C THR A 49 -16.72 0.49 0.13
N ALA A 50 -15.65 0.55 -0.64
CA ALA A 50 -14.33 0.15 -0.22
C ALA A 50 -13.54 1.40 0.22
N ILE A 51 -13.02 1.37 1.44
CA ILE A 51 -12.11 2.38 1.98
C ILE A 51 -10.70 1.83 1.78
N THR A 52 -9.88 2.55 1.06
CA THR A 52 -8.46 2.24 0.95
C THR A 52 -7.65 3.18 1.83
N LEU A 53 -6.71 2.61 2.55
CA LEU A 53 -5.81 3.30 3.44
C LEU A 53 -4.39 3.12 2.94
N GLY A 54 -3.65 4.22 2.86
CA GLY A 54 -2.22 4.24 2.58
C GLY A 54 -1.45 4.70 3.80
N HIS A 55 -0.41 3.95 4.16
CA HIS A 55 0.57 4.35 5.17
C HIS A 55 1.92 4.61 4.50
N HIS A 56 2.48 5.80 4.71
CA HIS A 56 3.81 6.16 4.22
C HIS A 56 4.88 5.36 4.99
N VAL A 57 5.66 4.60 4.27
CA VAL A 57 6.80 3.85 4.82
C VAL A 57 7.98 4.81 4.97
N THR A 58 8.27 5.23 6.17
CA THR A 58 9.27 6.28 6.47
C THR A 58 10.64 5.71 6.82
N THR A 59 10.71 4.44 7.22
CA THR A 59 11.97 3.74 7.50
C THR A 59 11.98 2.35 6.83
N GLU A 60 13.16 1.83 6.53
CA GLU A 60 13.27 0.48 5.97
C GLU A 60 12.78 -0.59 6.96
N GLU A 61 12.94 -0.35 8.25
CA GLU A 61 12.50 -1.26 9.30
C GLU A 61 10.99 -1.44 9.31
N GLU A 62 10.21 -0.39 9.03
CA GLU A 62 8.75 -0.49 8.92
C GLU A 62 8.29 -1.50 7.87
N TRP A 63 9.08 -1.73 6.81
CA TRP A 63 8.80 -2.71 5.77
C TRP A 63 9.65 -3.98 5.88
N THR A 64 10.29 -4.20 7.00
CA THR A 64 10.90 -5.50 7.31
C THR A 64 9.80 -6.46 7.76
N TRP A 65 9.64 -7.54 7.02
CA TRP A 65 8.65 -8.56 7.30
C TRP A 65 9.22 -9.63 8.22
N TYR A 66 8.39 -10.10 9.11
CA TYR A 66 8.72 -11.13 10.09
C TYR A 66 7.73 -12.27 9.97
N ALA A 67 8.22 -13.51 9.92
CA ALA A 67 7.38 -14.69 10.02
C ALA A 67 6.77 -14.78 11.42
N THR A 68 5.49 -15.13 11.50
CA THR A 68 4.83 -15.38 12.78
C THR A 68 4.82 -16.90 13.07
N GLY A 69 4.81 -17.27 14.34
CA GLY A 69 4.75 -18.68 14.76
C GLY A 69 3.50 -19.44 14.29
N THR A 70 2.50 -18.73 13.77
CA THR A 70 1.24 -19.28 13.23
C THR A 70 1.23 -19.40 11.71
N GLY A 71 2.40 -19.26 11.05
CA GLY A 71 2.52 -19.32 9.59
C GLY A 71 2.07 -18.06 8.85
N GLY A 72 1.95 -16.96 9.55
CA GLY A 72 1.68 -15.63 8.97
C GLY A 72 2.95 -14.78 8.84
N GLU A 73 2.77 -13.59 8.34
CA GLU A 73 3.80 -12.57 8.21
C GLU A 73 3.25 -11.24 8.73
N ARG A 74 4.12 -10.43 9.33
CA ARG A 74 3.79 -9.08 9.82
C ARG A 74 4.95 -8.12 9.58
N CYS A 75 4.64 -6.83 9.48
CA CYS A 75 5.61 -5.74 9.51
C CYS A 75 5.00 -4.52 10.22
N ALA A 76 5.84 -3.60 10.70
CA ALA A 76 5.37 -2.44 11.46
C ALA A 76 4.43 -1.53 10.62
N ALA A 77 4.70 -1.35 9.32
CA ALA A 77 3.81 -0.59 8.45
C ALA A 77 2.41 -1.22 8.34
N ASP A 78 2.31 -2.57 8.33
CA ASP A 78 1.02 -3.26 8.35
C ASP A 78 0.30 -3.11 9.69
N ASP A 79 1.02 -3.24 10.78
CA ASP A 79 0.47 -3.08 12.14
C ASP A 79 -0.09 -1.65 12.33
N HIS A 80 0.65 -0.61 11.89
CA HIS A 80 0.22 0.77 11.93
C HIS A 80 -1.04 0.99 11.07
N ALA A 81 -0.99 0.62 9.81
CA ALA A 81 -2.14 0.79 8.90
C ALA A 81 -3.37 0.03 9.40
N ARG A 82 -3.19 -1.15 9.98
CA ARG A 82 -4.26 -1.95 10.57
C ARG A 82 -4.87 -1.27 11.79
N GLY A 83 -4.05 -0.65 12.65
CA GLY A 83 -4.55 0.10 13.81
C GLY A 83 -5.56 1.17 13.41
N LEU A 84 -5.29 1.95 12.36
CA LEU A 84 -6.25 2.93 11.84
C LEU A 84 -7.48 2.26 11.21
N CYS A 85 -7.32 1.13 10.51
CA CYS A 85 -8.47 0.36 9.99
C CYS A 85 -9.42 -0.09 11.11
N GLU A 86 -8.89 -0.54 12.25
CA GLU A 86 -9.72 -0.94 13.41
C GLU A 86 -10.48 0.25 13.99
N MET A 87 -9.88 1.43 14.06
CA MET A 87 -10.57 2.66 14.50
C MET A 87 -11.70 3.04 13.53
N ILE A 88 -11.45 2.98 12.22
CA ILE A 88 -12.45 3.23 11.18
C ILE A 88 -13.60 2.21 11.32
N ARG A 89 -13.25 0.93 11.43
CA ARG A 89 -14.21 -0.16 11.59
C ARG A 89 -15.11 0.04 12.81
N ALA A 90 -14.51 0.30 13.97
CA ALA A 90 -15.25 0.52 15.20
C ALA A 90 -16.24 1.69 15.08
N LYS A 91 -15.81 2.80 14.46
CA LYS A 91 -16.65 3.99 14.28
C LYS A 91 -17.83 3.73 13.35
N LEU A 92 -17.63 2.99 12.27
CA LEU A 92 -18.67 2.66 11.31
C LEU A 92 -19.66 1.63 11.89
N ILE A 93 -19.19 0.63 12.62
CA ILE A 93 -20.06 -0.33 13.34
C ILE A 93 -20.90 0.40 14.39
N GLN A 94 -20.31 1.31 15.16
CA GLN A 94 -21.05 2.12 16.13
C GLN A 94 -22.15 2.97 15.46
N SER A 95 -21.97 3.35 14.20
CA SER A 95 -22.94 4.09 13.40
C SER A 95 -23.96 3.18 12.69
N GLY A 96 -23.95 1.87 12.96
CA GLY A 96 -24.91 0.90 12.43
C GLY A 96 -24.56 0.32 11.06
N HIS A 97 -23.30 0.43 10.62
CA HIS A 97 -22.84 -0.10 9.35
C HIS A 97 -22.01 -1.38 9.52
N GLU A 98 -22.39 -2.42 8.81
CA GLU A 98 -21.54 -3.60 8.67
C GLU A 98 -20.20 -3.20 8.04
N THR A 99 -19.10 -3.59 8.68
CA THR A 99 -17.78 -3.14 8.28
C THR A 99 -16.73 -4.19 8.64
N GLU A 100 -15.91 -4.59 7.67
CA GLU A 100 -14.87 -5.58 7.86
C GLU A 100 -13.55 -5.15 7.21
N ILE A 101 -12.43 -5.48 7.87
CA ILE A 101 -11.10 -5.25 7.37
C ILE A 101 -10.72 -6.43 6.46
N VAL A 102 -10.38 -6.14 5.21
CA VAL A 102 -9.95 -7.17 4.28
C VAL A 102 -8.58 -7.74 4.68
N ASN A 103 -8.48 -9.07 4.70
CA ASN A 103 -7.21 -9.74 4.94
C ASN A 103 -6.17 -9.34 3.89
N TYR A 104 -4.88 -9.32 4.28
CA TYR A 104 -3.79 -8.94 3.39
C TYR A 104 -3.81 -9.77 2.07
N PRO A 105 -3.44 -9.19 0.90
CA PRO A 105 -3.68 -9.77 -0.43
C PRO A 105 -3.26 -11.21 -0.64
N GLY A 106 -2.18 -11.66 0.00
CA GLY A 106 -1.72 -13.04 -0.10
C GLY A 106 -2.72 -14.08 0.40
N ARG A 107 -3.71 -13.67 1.20
CA ARG A 107 -4.75 -14.53 1.78
C ARG A 107 -6.14 -14.27 1.20
N SER A 108 -6.43 -13.03 0.84
CA SER A 108 -7.74 -12.64 0.34
C SER A 108 -7.92 -12.78 -1.16
N GLY A 109 -6.83 -12.69 -1.94
CA GLY A 109 -6.89 -12.62 -3.41
C GLY A 109 -7.21 -11.23 -3.97
N LEU A 110 -7.73 -10.28 -3.16
CA LEU A 110 -7.98 -8.91 -3.57
C LEU A 110 -6.66 -8.17 -3.84
N GLN A 111 -6.60 -7.43 -4.95
CA GLN A 111 -5.42 -6.61 -5.26
C GLN A 111 -5.63 -5.18 -4.75
N PHE A 112 -5.14 -4.87 -3.57
CA PHE A 112 -5.32 -3.56 -2.91
C PHE A 112 -4.90 -2.37 -3.77
N ARG A 113 -3.88 -2.52 -4.62
CA ARG A 113 -3.44 -1.47 -5.54
C ARG A 113 -4.49 -1.05 -6.55
N TYR A 114 -5.35 -1.96 -7.03
CA TYR A 114 -6.43 -1.60 -7.95
C TYR A 114 -7.57 -0.89 -7.23
N VAL A 115 -7.88 -1.30 -6.00
CA VAL A 115 -8.84 -0.58 -5.15
C VAL A 115 -8.33 0.84 -4.87
N ALA A 116 -7.05 0.97 -4.51
CA ALA A 116 -6.43 2.26 -4.21
C ALA A 116 -6.35 3.17 -5.45
N GLN A 117 -6.06 2.62 -6.62
CA GLN A 117 -6.08 3.37 -7.88
C GLN A 117 -7.49 3.85 -8.21
N ALA A 118 -8.49 2.98 -8.12
CA ALA A 118 -9.89 3.34 -8.37
C ALA A 118 -10.42 4.38 -7.38
N ALA A 119 -9.94 4.36 -6.13
CA ALA A 119 -10.23 5.37 -5.12
C ALA A 119 -9.48 6.70 -5.33
N GLY A 120 -8.59 6.79 -6.32
CA GLY A 120 -7.81 8.00 -6.61
C GLY A 120 -6.62 8.21 -5.67
N LEU A 121 -6.14 7.16 -4.96
CA LEU A 121 -5.01 7.28 -4.04
C LEU A 121 -3.65 7.34 -4.75
N GLY A 122 -3.61 7.10 -6.04
CA GLY A 122 -2.42 7.13 -6.87
C GLY A 122 -2.61 6.39 -8.18
N ALA A 123 -1.51 6.12 -8.89
CA ALA A 123 -1.48 5.37 -10.14
C ALA A 123 -0.54 4.17 -10.04
N ILE A 124 -0.82 3.11 -10.78
CA ILE A 124 0.05 1.93 -10.82
C ILE A 124 1.22 2.21 -11.77
N GLY A 125 2.44 2.05 -11.27
CA GLY A 125 3.67 2.21 -12.06
C GLY A 125 4.08 0.95 -12.80
N MET A 126 5.15 1.05 -13.62
CA MET A 126 5.72 -0.06 -14.39
C MET A 126 6.13 -1.25 -13.52
N ASN A 127 6.58 -1.02 -12.29
CA ASN A 127 6.91 -2.06 -11.32
C ASN A 127 5.69 -2.69 -10.64
N ALA A 128 4.49 -2.37 -11.09
CA ALA A 128 3.21 -2.82 -10.56
C ALA A 128 2.91 -2.43 -9.11
N PHE A 129 3.60 -1.46 -8.54
CA PHE A 129 3.23 -0.84 -7.27
C PHE A 129 2.33 0.37 -7.50
N LEU A 130 1.50 0.69 -6.48
CA LEU A 130 0.81 1.96 -6.43
C LEU A 130 1.83 3.06 -6.14
N PHE A 131 1.75 4.15 -6.87
CA PHE A 131 2.52 5.38 -6.66
C PHE A 131 1.61 6.45 -6.09
N HIS A 132 1.88 6.82 -4.85
CA HIS A 132 1.29 8.00 -4.25
C HIS A 132 2.01 9.26 -4.75
N PRO A 133 1.31 10.40 -5.02
CA PRO A 133 1.93 11.59 -5.57
C PRO A 133 3.14 12.11 -4.81
N THR A 134 3.08 12.07 -3.49
CA THR A 134 4.17 12.54 -2.61
C THR A 134 5.14 11.45 -2.25
N TRP A 135 4.63 10.26 -1.87
CA TRP A 135 5.44 9.18 -1.29
C TRP A 135 6.00 8.21 -2.35
N GLY A 136 5.53 8.32 -3.60
CA GLY A 136 5.92 7.38 -4.65
C GLY A 136 5.48 5.95 -4.31
N PRO A 137 6.34 4.93 -4.52
CA PRO A 137 6.02 3.54 -4.24
C PRO A 137 6.15 3.16 -2.74
N TRP A 138 6.54 4.11 -1.87
CA TRP A 138 6.75 3.88 -0.45
C TRP A 138 5.46 4.00 0.36
N ILE A 139 4.48 3.24 -0.06
CA ILE A 139 3.14 3.22 0.53
C ILE A 139 2.71 1.79 0.83
N HIS A 140 2.29 1.55 2.07
CA HIS A 140 1.66 0.31 2.48
C HIS A 140 0.14 0.46 2.44
N LEU A 141 -0.56 -0.50 1.85
CA LEU A 141 -1.99 -0.40 1.59
C LEU A 141 -2.80 -1.35 2.48
N ARG A 142 -3.95 -0.87 2.96
CA ARG A 142 -4.99 -1.68 3.57
C ARG A 142 -6.35 -1.32 2.98
N VAL A 143 -7.31 -2.24 3.10
CA VAL A 143 -8.68 -2.05 2.60
C VAL A 143 -9.68 -2.45 3.67
N VAL A 144 -10.73 -1.65 3.79
CA VAL A 144 -11.90 -1.90 4.63
C VAL A 144 -13.14 -1.88 3.75
N ALA A 145 -14.02 -2.86 3.89
CA ALA A 145 -15.30 -2.91 3.21
C ALA A 145 -16.42 -2.48 4.16
N THR A 146 -17.41 -1.72 3.69
CA THR A 146 -18.51 -1.26 4.52
C THR A 146 -19.83 -1.09 3.74
N THR A 147 -20.96 -1.24 4.44
CA THR A 147 -22.28 -0.90 3.93
C THR A 147 -22.58 0.61 3.97
N ALA A 148 -21.73 1.40 4.64
CA ALA A 148 -21.84 2.86 4.62
C ALA A 148 -21.63 3.40 3.22
N LYS A 149 -22.36 4.44 2.84
CA LYS A 149 -22.09 5.23 1.64
C LYS A 149 -21.12 6.33 2.04
N LEU A 150 -19.88 6.24 1.59
CA LEU A 150 -18.84 7.22 1.87
C LEU A 150 -18.33 7.82 0.58
N ASP A 151 -17.89 9.08 0.65
CA ASP A 151 -17.36 9.83 -0.48
C ASP A 151 -16.18 10.69 0.00
N ILE A 152 -15.02 10.05 0.14
CA ILE A 152 -13.80 10.67 0.62
C ILE A 152 -12.75 10.58 -0.48
N HIS A 153 -12.38 11.74 -1.00
CA HIS A 153 -11.35 11.88 -2.02
C HIS A 153 -10.13 12.58 -1.44
N PRO A 154 -8.94 12.00 -1.55
CA PRO A 154 -7.72 12.69 -1.16
C PRO A 154 -7.54 13.89 -2.08
N LYS A 155 -7.08 15.02 -1.52
CA LYS A 155 -6.62 16.14 -2.33
C LYS A 155 -5.31 15.75 -3.01
N MET A 156 -5.42 15.12 -4.16
CA MET A 156 -4.28 14.67 -4.94
C MET A 156 -4.00 15.69 -6.04
N SER A 157 -2.85 16.32 -5.97
CA SER A 157 -2.30 17.10 -7.08
C SER A 157 -1.03 16.39 -7.54
N GLY A 158 -0.96 15.99 -8.80
CA GLY A 158 0.24 15.42 -9.37
C GLY A 158 0.00 14.70 -10.68
N ASP A 159 0.59 15.26 -11.73
CA ASP A 159 0.67 14.65 -13.05
C ASP A 159 1.67 13.49 -13.01
N GLN A 160 1.33 12.42 -13.71
CA GLN A 160 2.15 11.27 -14.08
C GLN A 160 3.26 10.88 -13.07
N LEU A 161 2.88 10.05 -12.13
CA LEU A 161 3.77 9.57 -11.07
C LEU A 161 4.88 8.67 -11.61
N CYS A 162 4.61 7.86 -12.63
CA CYS A 162 5.58 7.04 -13.36
C CYS A 162 5.78 7.62 -14.76
N ASN A 163 6.95 8.22 -15.02
CA ASN A 163 7.28 8.89 -16.28
C ASN A 163 7.97 7.99 -17.30
N GLN A 164 7.65 6.71 -17.31
CA GLN A 164 8.22 5.71 -18.23
C GLN A 164 9.76 5.54 -18.12
N CYS A 165 10.36 5.97 -17.03
CA CYS A 165 11.73 5.64 -16.69
C CYS A 165 11.88 4.12 -16.58
N THR A 166 12.90 3.52 -17.18
CA THR A 166 13.09 2.06 -17.29
C THR A 166 13.92 1.46 -16.15
N LEU A 167 14.31 2.22 -15.14
CA LEU A 167 15.22 1.76 -14.08
C LEU A 167 14.69 0.49 -13.36
N CYS A 168 13.40 0.41 -13.06
CA CYS A 168 12.84 -0.78 -12.43
C CYS A 168 12.84 -2.01 -13.35
N VAL A 169 12.84 -1.81 -14.68
CA VAL A 169 12.95 -2.87 -15.69
C VAL A 169 14.37 -3.39 -15.72
N THR A 170 15.35 -2.50 -15.93
CA THR A 170 16.78 -2.84 -16.08
C THR A 170 17.36 -3.43 -14.81
N GLU A 171 16.92 -2.97 -13.64
CA GLU A 171 17.42 -3.38 -12.34
C GLU A 171 16.66 -4.57 -11.73
N CYS A 172 15.62 -5.09 -12.41
CA CYS A 172 14.88 -6.24 -11.92
C CYS A 172 15.70 -7.53 -12.06
N PRO A 173 16.20 -8.11 -10.95
CA PRO A 173 17.06 -9.30 -11.04
C PRO A 173 16.31 -10.56 -11.50
N ALA A 174 14.98 -10.52 -11.48
CA ALA A 174 14.12 -11.60 -11.95
C ALA A 174 13.69 -11.43 -13.41
N GLY A 175 14.00 -10.29 -14.07
CA GLY A 175 13.43 -9.96 -15.38
C GLY A 175 11.89 -9.92 -15.39
N ALA A 176 11.28 -9.70 -14.22
CA ALA A 176 9.83 -9.82 -14.06
C ALA A 176 9.06 -8.57 -14.49
N ILE A 177 9.76 -7.49 -14.84
CA ILE A 177 9.19 -6.23 -15.30
C ILE A 177 9.65 -6.03 -16.73
N SER A 178 8.71 -5.93 -17.64
CA SER A 178 8.93 -5.60 -19.05
C SER A 178 8.08 -4.39 -19.42
N ASP A 179 8.22 -3.91 -20.65
CA ASP A 179 7.52 -2.74 -21.13
C ASP A 179 6.00 -2.92 -21.01
N GLY A 180 5.41 -2.26 -20.05
CA GLY A 180 3.96 -2.30 -19.76
C GLY A 180 3.44 -3.55 -19.06
N ALA A 181 4.30 -4.52 -18.67
CA ALA A 181 3.87 -5.75 -18.04
C ALA A 181 4.69 -6.15 -16.80
N PHE A 182 4.03 -6.79 -15.83
CA PHE A 182 4.67 -7.37 -14.65
C PHE A 182 4.30 -8.84 -14.47
N SER A 183 5.30 -9.72 -14.46
CA SER A 183 5.14 -11.14 -14.18
C SER A 183 5.31 -11.46 -12.69
N GLY A 184 4.20 -11.54 -11.97
CA GLY A 184 4.22 -11.96 -10.57
C GLY A 184 4.77 -13.38 -10.37
N LEU A 185 4.66 -14.25 -11.39
CA LEU A 185 5.20 -15.60 -11.35
C LEU A 185 6.74 -15.57 -11.36
N GLN A 186 7.35 -14.86 -12.31
CA GLN A 186 8.81 -14.73 -12.38
C GLN A 186 9.39 -14.09 -11.11
N CYS A 187 8.76 -13.02 -10.61
CA CYS A 187 9.16 -12.38 -9.36
C CYS A 187 9.15 -13.36 -8.18
N ARG A 188 8.05 -14.12 -8.01
CA ARG A 188 7.94 -15.11 -6.92
C ARG A 188 8.93 -16.26 -7.07
N SER A 189 9.13 -16.78 -8.28
CA SER A 189 10.07 -17.87 -8.55
C SER A 189 11.50 -17.46 -8.22
N TYR A 190 11.92 -16.26 -8.62
CA TYR A 190 13.22 -15.69 -8.28
C TYR A 190 13.40 -15.57 -6.76
N ARG A 191 12.40 -15.00 -6.07
CA ARG A 191 12.43 -14.84 -4.61
C ARG A 191 12.49 -16.16 -3.88
N LYS A 192 11.71 -17.16 -4.34
CA LYS A 192 11.73 -18.52 -3.78
C LYS A 192 13.09 -19.19 -3.97
N ALA A 193 13.70 -19.08 -5.16
CA ALA A 193 15.02 -19.67 -5.44
C ALA A 193 16.13 -19.06 -4.57
N ARG A 194 15.94 -17.85 -4.02
CA ARG A 194 16.87 -17.18 -3.11
C ARG A 194 16.56 -17.41 -1.62
N GLY A 195 15.57 -18.22 -1.28
CA GLY A 195 15.16 -18.43 0.11
C GLY A 195 14.59 -17.16 0.77
N GLU A 196 14.02 -16.22 0.00
CA GLU A 196 13.52 -14.96 0.55
C GLU A 196 12.26 -15.14 1.41
N TYR A 197 11.61 -16.29 1.31
CA TYR A 197 10.46 -16.65 2.15
C TYR A 197 10.87 -17.46 3.39
N ASP A 198 12.16 -17.80 3.51
CA ASP A 198 12.67 -18.54 4.65
C ASP A 198 13.05 -17.54 5.76
N PRO A 199 12.51 -17.68 6.97
CA PRO A 199 12.87 -16.84 8.09
C PRO A 199 14.36 -16.94 8.43
N TYR A 200 14.98 -15.82 8.73
CA TYR A 200 16.36 -15.77 9.20
C TYR A 200 16.48 -14.87 10.43
N GLY A 201 17.59 -15.01 11.15
CA GLY A 201 17.83 -14.23 12.37
C GLY A 201 16.90 -14.58 13.53
N PRO A 202 17.13 -13.98 14.70
CA PRO A 202 16.44 -14.35 15.95
C PRO A 202 14.97 -13.92 15.99
N ARG A 203 14.57 -12.98 15.14
CA ARG A 203 13.19 -12.47 15.07
C ARG A 203 12.39 -13.05 13.90
N GLY A 204 12.99 -13.95 13.10
CA GLY A 204 12.34 -14.54 11.93
C GLY A 204 12.12 -13.56 10.78
N GLU A 205 13.09 -12.69 10.51
CA GLU A 205 13.07 -11.72 9.42
C GLU A 205 12.98 -12.42 8.06
N LEU A 206 12.29 -11.77 7.10
CA LEU A 206 12.14 -12.21 5.72
C LEU A 206 12.85 -11.24 4.76
N ARG A 207 13.67 -11.77 3.84
CA ARG A 207 14.52 -10.97 2.93
C ARG A 207 13.83 -10.66 1.61
N TYR A 208 12.71 -9.97 1.64
CA TYR A 208 11.98 -9.66 0.41
C TYR A 208 12.73 -8.71 -0.51
N CYS A 209 12.88 -9.13 -1.77
CA CYS A 209 13.43 -8.26 -2.81
C CYS A 209 12.55 -6.99 -2.98
N LYS A 210 13.17 -5.83 -2.85
CA LYS A 210 12.56 -4.51 -3.03
C LYS A 210 13.30 -3.71 -4.11
N ARG A 211 14.13 -4.35 -4.95
CA ARG A 211 15.02 -3.67 -5.90
C ARG A 211 14.29 -2.68 -6.79
N CYS A 212 13.16 -3.07 -7.38
CA CYS A 212 12.36 -2.22 -8.27
C CYS A 212 11.73 -0.99 -7.57
N ILE A 213 11.64 -1.00 -6.25
CA ILE A 213 11.19 0.14 -5.45
C ILE A 213 12.39 1.02 -5.11
N TRP A 214 13.51 0.43 -4.66
CA TRP A 214 14.71 1.15 -4.27
C TRP A 214 15.36 1.94 -5.41
N VAL A 215 15.34 1.42 -6.63
CA VAL A 215 15.90 2.14 -7.79
C VAL A 215 14.97 3.23 -8.32
N CYS A 216 13.73 3.28 -7.86
CA CYS A 216 12.77 4.28 -8.32
C CYS A 216 13.16 5.67 -7.81
N PRO A 217 13.35 6.67 -8.70
CA PRO A 217 13.72 8.02 -8.29
C PRO A 217 12.52 8.84 -7.77
N ARG A 218 11.32 8.25 -7.74
CA ARG A 218 10.09 8.94 -7.38
C ARG A 218 9.71 8.76 -5.92
N GLY A 219 9.16 9.81 -5.35
CA GLY A 219 8.63 9.83 -3.99
C GLY A 219 9.70 10.02 -2.91
N GLN A 220 9.25 9.89 -1.69
CA GLN A 220 10.07 10.06 -0.49
C GLN A 220 10.56 8.70 -0.02
N ARG A 221 11.83 8.43 -0.26
CA ARG A 221 12.46 7.18 0.19
C ARG A 221 12.50 7.12 1.72
N PRO A 222 12.38 5.92 2.31
CA PRO A 222 12.67 5.71 3.71
C PRO A 222 14.09 6.16 4.05
N GLN A 223 14.26 6.63 5.28
CA GLN A 223 15.59 6.92 5.80
C GLN A 223 16.34 5.59 5.99
N GLU A 224 17.53 5.52 5.40
CA GLU A 224 18.47 4.45 5.71
C GLU A 224 19.11 4.77 7.06
N ARG A 225 19.08 3.82 7.99
CA ARG A 225 19.95 3.85 9.17
C ARG A 225 21.27 3.20 8.77
N ASP A 226 22.38 3.86 9.10
CA ASP A 226 23.66 3.18 9.07
C ASP A 226 23.66 2.02 10.09
N ARG A 227 24.64 1.13 9.93
CA ARG A 227 24.75 -0.06 10.80
C ARG A 227 25.00 0.29 12.28
N GLU A 228 25.24 1.56 12.59
CA GLU A 228 25.54 2.10 13.90
C GLU A 228 24.37 2.88 14.51
N GLY A 229 23.23 3.00 13.78
CA GLY A 229 21.99 3.61 14.28
C GLY A 229 21.89 5.12 14.04
N GLU A 230 22.85 5.73 13.37
CA GLU A 230 22.79 7.14 12.96
C GLU A 230 22.05 7.30 11.62
N THR A 231 21.34 8.42 11.48
CA THR A 231 20.59 8.73 10.25
C THR A 231 21.57 9.20 9.17
N VAL A 232 21.77 8.40 8.13
CA VAL A 232 22.59 8.81 6.97
C VAL A 232 21.84 9.92 6.23
N LYS A 233 22.42 11.14 6.25
CA LYS A 233 21.94 12.24 5.41
C LYS A 233 22.10 11.82 3.94
N GLN A 234 21.01 11.81 3.20
CA GLN A 234 21.04 11.53 1.75
C GLN A 234 22.01 12.48 1.06
N SER A 235 23.16 12.00 0.67
CA SER A 235 24.00 12.69 -0.30
C SER A 235 23.28 12.62 -1.65
N HIS A 236 22.89 13.77 -2.17
CA HIS A 236 22.16 13.91 -3.41
C HIS A 236 22.92 13.28 -4.59
N ALA A 237 22.51 12.10 -5.00
CA ALA A 237 22.81 11.58 -6.33
C ALA A 237 21.91 12.24 -7.42
N ALA A 238 21.47 13.47 -7.16
CA ALA A 238 20.65 14.25 -8.09
C ALA A 238 21.49 15.00 -9.15
N ASP A 239 22.81 15.07 -9.00
CA ASP A 239 23.66 15.87 -9.90
C ASP A 239 24.18 15.14 -11.16
N ALA A 240 23.86 13.87 -11.34
CA ALA A 240 24.37 13.11 -12.50
C ALA A 240 23.43 13.09 -13.73
N LEU A 241 22.22 13.64 -13.64
CA LEU A 241 21.24 13.61 -14.73
C LEU A 241 20.97 14.95 -15.41
N THR A 242 21.70 16.02 -15.03
CA THR A 242 21.59 17.35 -15.68
C THR A 242 22.71 17.66 -16.67
N ARG A 243 23.62 16.72 -16.94
CA ARG A 243 24.67 16.86 -17.95
C ARG A 243 24.65 15.72 -18.94
N ARG A 244 23.65 15.72 -19.82
CA ARG A 244 23.75 15.25 -21.22
C ARG A 244 22.49 15.66 -21.98
#